data_b91b0bd95de76feed9b373252e43e322
#
_entry.id   b91b0bd95de76feed9b373252e43e322
#
_cell.length_a   1.000
_cell.length_b   1.000
_cell.length_c   1.000
_cell.angle_alpha   90.00
_cell.angle_beta   90.00
_cell.angle_gamma   90.00
#
_symmetry.space_group_name_H-M   'P 1'
#
loop_
_entity.id
_entity.type
_entity.pdbx_description
1 polymer ?
#
loop_
_entity_poly.entity_id
_entity_poly.type
_entity_poly.pdbx_seq_one_letter_code
_entity_poly.pdbx_strand_id
1 'polypeptide(L)'
;MDAPLTLIGSGMAALGLVRQLRERDARRPITLITADSGDDYSKPLLSTGFAKRLPPERLAARSALEVADQLGVVMRPHTRVTAIDPAARRLSIGAEILPYGELVIATGAAPRVPFAIPEAVATRVFTINDLDDYRGFYAALEALGRPARVTIIGAGLVGCEFANDLSAGGHRVSLVAPETTPLPRLLPEPLGRALGNAFADAGIDVNLGRQLEALAAEGSQVAVHLDDGQALEADLVLVATGLAPRTALAAAAGLAVSDAGIRVDRQLRSSQPGIYALGDVACVAGVNAMYVQPLQASAKALAATLAGTPTEVSYGAWPILVKTPLLPCVALPPHRPLARWRLEGEGADLAALAEDEDGRLIGFALTGACVRRKVELARAAPALLV
;
A
#
# COMPACT_ATOMS: atom_id res chain seq x y z
N MET A 1 -9.14 -24.61 -27.94
CA MET A 1 -9.12 -24.27 -26.50
C MET A 1 -9.17 -22.76 -26.42
N ASP A 2 -10.12 -22.21 -25.68
CA ASP A 2 -10.18 -20.78 -25.49
C ASP A 2 -8.91 -20.33 -24.76
N ALA A 3 -8.38 -19.15 -25.15
CA ALA A 3 -7.20 -18.58 -24.52
C ALA A 3 -7.50 -18.28 -23.03
N PRO A 4 -6.53 -18.50 -22.12
CA PRO A 4 -6.76 -18.40 -20.68
C PRO A 4 -7.09 -16.98 -20.22
N LEU A 5 -7.73 -16.86 -19.05
CA LEU A 5 -7.70 -15.63 -18.29
C LEU A 5 -6.28 -15.41 -17.79
N THR A 6 -5.68 -14.28 -18.15
CA THR A 6 -4.31 -13.96 -17.73
C THR A 6 -4.33 -12.78 -16.75
N LEU A 7 -3.59 -12.91 -15.66
CA LEU A 7 -3.41 -11.84 -14.68
C LEU A 7 -1.93 -11.40 -14.69
N ILE A 8 -1.68 -10.09 -14.71
CA ILE A 8 -0.33 -9.52 -14.52
C ILE A 8 -0.25 -9.02 -13.09
N GLY A 9 0.53 -9.71 -12.27
CA GLY A 9 0.67 -9.52 -10.82
C GLY A 9 0.09 -10.67 -10.03
N SER A 10 0.69 -10.98 -8.88
CA SER A 10 0.30 -12.05 -7.95
C SER A 10 0.01 -11.53 -6.53
N GLY A 11 -0.12 -10.21 -6.36
CA GLY A 11 -0.41 -9.63 -5.06
C GLY A 11 -1.82 -9.97 -4.53
N MET A 12 -2.16 -9.42 -3.35
CA MET A 12 -3.43 -9.68 -2.66
C MET A 12 -4.67 -9.50 -3.55
N ALA A 13 -4.64 -8.54 -4.48
CA ALA A 13 -5.73 -8.29 -5.42
C ALA A 13 -5.95 -9.47 -6.38
N ALA A 14 -4.87 -9.89 -7.06
CA ALA A 14 -4.91 -10.98 -8.03
C ALA A 14 -5.26 -12.31 -7.38
N LEU A 15 -4.61 -12.68 -6.27
CA LEU A 15 -4.91 -13.91 -5.56
C LEU A 15 -6.31 -13.91 -4.96
N GLY A 16 -6.78 -12.75 -4.45
CA GLY A 16 -8.16 -12.57 -4.00
C GLY A 16 -9.17 -12.80 -5.12
N LEU A 17 -8.93 -12.25 -6.30
CA LEU A 17 -9.75 -12.47 -7.49
C LEU A 17 -9.80 -13.95 -7.89
N VAL A 18 -8.63 -14.60 -7.96
CA VAL A 18 -8.57 -16.02 -8.35
C VAL A 18 -9.32 -16.91 -7.36
N ARG A 19 -9.19 -16.68 -6.04
CA ARG A 19 -9.96 -17.42 -5.03
C ARG A 19 -11.47 -17.25 -5.22
N GLN A 20 -11.92 -16.01 -5.40
CA GLN A 20 -13.32 -15.69 -5.64
C GLN A 20 -13.85 -16.27 -6.95
N LEU A 21 -13.00 -16.35 -7.98
CA LEU A 21 -13.37 -16.93 -9.26
C LEU A 21 -13.46 -18.46 -9.18
N ARG A 22 -12.56 -19.14 -8.45
CA ARG A 22 -12.60 -20.60 -8.23
C ARG A 22 -13.88 -21.08 -7.53
N GLU A 23 -14.47 -20.25 -6.66
CA GLU A 23 -15.77 -20.52 -6.06
C GLU A 23 -16.92 -20.54 -7.09
N ARG A 24 -16.75 -19.87 -8.23
CA ARG A 24 -17.77 -19.73 -9.29
C ARG A 24 -17.47 -20.57 -10.53
N ASP A 25 -16.21 -20.68 -10.88
CA ASP A 25 -15.70 -21.42 -12.03
C ASP A 25 -14.39 -22.14 -11.66
N ALA A 26 -14.56 -23.37 -11.19
CA ALA A 26 -13.44 -24.19 -10.72
C ALA A 26 -12.49 -24.64 -11.86
N ARG A 27 -12.93 -24.60 -13.12
CA ARG A 27 -12.18 -25.18 -14.26
C ARG A 27 -11.59 -24.19 -15.22
N ARG A 28 -11.91 -22.90 -15.10
CA ARG A 28 -11.42 -21.86 -16.00
C ARG A 28 -9.89 -21.87 -16.04
N PRO A 29 -9.25 -21.96 -17.22
CA PRO A 29 -7.80 -21.82 -17.33
C PRO A 29 -7.36 -20.41 -16.90
N ILE A 30 -6.44 -20.36 -15.93
CA ILE A 30 -5.91 -19.10 -15.40
C ILE A 30 -4.38 -19.15 -15.42
N THR A 31 -3.76 -18.08 -15.91
CA THR A 31 -2.32 -17.85 -15.82
C THR A 31 -2.03 -16.57 -15.03
N LEU A 32 -1.20 -16.66 -14.01
CA LEU A 32 -0.64 -15.51 -13.29
C LEU A 32 0.81 -15.31 -13.70
N ILE A 33 1.16 -14.07 -14.04
CA ILE A 33 2.52 -13.67 -14.43
C ILE A 33 2.95 -12.56 -13.49
N THR A 34 4.04 -12.74 -12.78
CA THR A 34 4.52 -11.77 -11.80
C THR A 34 6.02 -11.57 -11.87
N ALA A 35 6.48 -10.34 -11.66
CA ALA A 35 7.90 -10.01 -11.66
C ALA A 35 8.60 -10.36 -10.34
N ASP A 36 7.82 -10.60 -9.27
CA ASP A 36 8.28 -11.02 -7.94
C ASP A 36 8.27 -12.54 -7.76
N SER A 37 8.50 -13.02 -6.53
CA SER A 37 8.53 -14.44 -6.19
C SER A 37 7.18 -15.17 -6.41
N GLY A 38 6.07 -14.45 -6.44
CA GLY A 38 4.73 -15.02 -6.53
C GLY A 38 4.22 -15.64 -5.23
N ASP A 39 4.92 -15.45 -4.13
CA ASP A 39 4.49 -15.94 -2.82
C ASP A 39 3.20 -15.25 -2.35
N ASP A 40 2.37 -16.00 -1.63
CA ASP A 40 1.15 -15.47 -1.00
C ASP A 40 1.49 -14.91 0.39
N TYR A 41 1.38 -13.62 0.54
CA TYR A 41 1.58 -12.94 1.82
C TYR A 41 0.59 -11.78 1.99
N SER A 42 0.38 -11.39 3.24
CA SER A 42 -0.42 -10.20 3.55
C SER A 42 0.48 -8.97 3.60
N LYS A 43 0.40 -8.11 2.56
CA LYS A 43 1.20 -6.87 2.47
C LYS A 43 1.12 -6.01 3.76
N PRO A 44 -0.05 -5.83 4.42
CA PRO A 44 -0.11 -5.12 5.70
C PRO A 44 0.75 -5.71 6.83
N LEU A 45 1.18 -6.97 6.75
CA LEU A 45 2.04 -7.57 7.78
C LEU A 45 3.49 -7.10 7.69
N LEU A 46 3.94 -6.56 6.56
CA LEU A 46 5.32 -6.09 6.37
C LEU A 46 5.72 -5.02 7.40
N SER A 47 4.79 -4.18 7.84
CA SER A 47 5.02 -3.14 8.85
C SER A 47 4.64 -3.57 10.29
N THR A 48 4.66 -4.88 10.57
CA THR A 48 4.44 -5.45 11.92
C THR A 48 5.38 -6.63 12.21
N GLY A 49 6.37 -6.83 11.35
CA GLY A 49 7.27 -7.98 11.43
C GLY A 49 8.44 -7.78 12.38
N PHE A 50 8.97 -6.56 12.48
CA PHE A 50 10.18 -6.27 13.25
C PHE A 50 9.95 -6.35 14.76
N ALA A 51 8.86 -5.80 15.27
CA ALA A 51 8.47 -5.94 16.68
C ALA A 51 8.30 -7.40 17.11
N LYS A 52 7.83 -8.25 16.21
CA LYS A 52 7.62 -9.68 16.43
C LYS A 52 8.83 -10.53 16.07
N ARG A 53 9.90 -9.92 15.56
CA ARG A 53 11.10 -10.60 15.05
C ARG A 53 10.75 -11.72 14.07
N LEU A 54 9.82 -11.42 13.15
CA LEU A 54 9.39 -12.39 12.14
C LEU A 54 10.36 -12.36 10.95
N PRO A 55 11.08 -13.45 10.69
CA PRO A 55 11.88 -13.54 9.49
C PRO A 55 10.99 -13.60 8.24
N PRO A 56 11.50 -13.18 7.07
CA PRO A 56 10.72 -13.06 5.84
C PRO A 56 9.96 -14.34 5.44
N GLU A 57 10.54 -15.51 5.70
CA GLU A 57 9.97 -16.83 5.41
C GLU A 57 8.67 -17.08 6.19
N ARG A 58 8.50 -16.45 7.35
CA ARG A 58 7.30 -16.56 8.18
C ARG A 58 6.22 -15.55 7.84
N LEU A 59 6.52 -14.58 6.97
CA LEU A 59 5.52 -13.64 6.42
C LEU A 59 4.82 -14.23 5.19
N ALA A 60 5.51 -15.09 4.41
CA ALA A 60 4.90 -15.85 3.33
C ALA A 60 4.00 -16.95 3.93
N ALA A 61 2.73 -16.92 3.61
CA ALA A 61 1.79 -17.97 4.01
C ALA A 61 1.94 -19.22 3.13
N ARG A 62 2.29 -19.03 1.85
CA ARG A 62 2.51 -20.08 0.85
C ARG A 62 3.50 -19.62 -0.21
N SER A 63 4.28 -20.54 -0.73
CA SER A 63 5.11 -20.33 -1.92
C SER A 63 4.27 -20.24 -3.19
N ALA A 64 4.85 -19.70 -4.26
CA ALA A 64 4.20 -19.63 -5.57
C ALA A 64 3.74 -21.02 -6.08
N LEU A 65 4.52 -22.07 -5.82
CA LEU A 65 4.18 -23.45 -6.19
C LEU A 65 2.94 -23.94 -5.44
N GLU A 66 2.91 -23.78 -4.12
CA GLU A 66 1.76 -24.16 -3.30
C GLU A 66 0.50 -23.39 -3.67
N VAL A 67 0.64 -22.10 -4.02
CA VAL A 67 -0.47 -21.28 -4.55
C VAL A 67 -0.97 -21.83 -5.89
N ALA A 68 -0.04 -22.17 -6.81
CA ALA A 68 -0.39 -22.72 -8.12
C ALA A 68 -1.16 -24.04 -8.00
N ASP A 69 -0.69 -24.94 -7.15
CA ASP A 69 -1.33 -26.24 -6.89
C ASP A 69 -2.72 -26.05 -6.24
N GLN A 70 -2.78 -25.24 -5.18
CA GLN A 70 -4.04 -25.03 -4.44
C GLN A 70 -5.13 -24.39 -5.30
N LEU A 71 -4.76 -23.42 -6.14
CA LEU A 71 -5.72 -22.67 -6.95
C LEU A 71 -5.91 -23.28 -8.36
N GLY A 72 -5.15 -24.30 -8.73
CA GLY A 72 -5.20 -24.93 -10.05
C GLY A 72 -4.89 -23.91 -11.17
N VAL A 73 -3.82 -23.15 -11.01
CA VAL A 73 -3.41 -22.09 -11.94
C VAL A 73 -1.99 -22.30 -12.45
N VAL A 74 -1.68 -21.76 -13.61
CA VAL A 74 -0.30 -21.63 -14.08
C VAL A 74 0.31 -20.38 -13.45
N MET A 75 1.34 -20.53 -12.61
CA MET A 75 2.09 -19.42 -12.02
C MET A 75 3.42 -19.25 -12.74
N ARG A 76 3.73 -18.02 -13.15
CA ARG A 76 5.02 -17.63 -13.77
C ARG A 76 5.68 -16.55 -12.89
N PRO A 77 6.38 -16.93 -11.83
CA PRO A 77 7.14 -16.01 -11.00
C PRO A 77 8.38 -15.48 -11.73
N HIS A 78 8.99 -14.42 -11.21
CA HIS A 78 10.17 -13.75 -11.74
C HIS A 78 10.08 -13.47 -13.24
N THR A 79 8.85 -13.22 -13.73
CA THR A 79 8.54 -13.04 -15.13
C THR A 79 7.92 -11.66 -15.36
N ARG A 80 8.59 -10.81 -16.11
CA ARG A 80 8.14 -9.44 -16.38
C ARG A 80 7.47 -9.35 -17.74
N VAL A 81 6.21 -8.94 -17.76
CA VAL A 81 5.51 -8.54 -18.99
C VAL A 81 6.04 -7.18 -19.41
N THR A 82 6.50 -7.06 -20.64
CA THR A 82 7.13 -5.85 -21.19
C THR A 82 6.22 -5.06 -22.11
N ALA A 83 5.23 -5.70 -22.74
CA ALA A 83 4.23 -5.02 -23.56
C ALA A 83 2.90 -5.77 -23.58
N ILE A 84 1.82 -5.04 -23.84
CA ILE A 84 0.48 -5.56 -24.09
C ILE A 84 0.07 -5.06 -25.48
N ASP A 85 -0.38 -5.98 -26.36
CA ASP A 85 -1.05 -5.68 -27.62
C ASP A 85 -2.54 -6.00 -27.48
N PRO A 86 -3.39 -4.99 -27.23
CA PRO A 86 -4.84 -5.22 -27.05
C PRO A 86 -5.52 -5.72 -28.32
N ALA A 87 -5.07 -5.26 -29.49
CA ALA A 87 -5.69 -5.63 -30.78
C ALA A 87 -5.43 -7.09 -31.13
N ALA A 88 -4.19 -7.57 -30.95
CA ALA A 88 -3.82 -8.95 -31.18
C ALA A 88 -4.09 -9.87 -29.98
N ARG A 89 -4.49 -9.34 -28.82
CA ARG A 89 -4.63 -10.03 -27.53
C ARG A 89 -3.39 -10.83 -27.16
N ARG A 90 -2.24 -10.16 -27.12
CA ARG A 90 -0.92 -10.74 -26.86
C ARG A 90 -0.16 -9.96 -25.79
N LEU A 91 0.63 -10.68 -25.01
CA LEU A 91 1.63 -10.15 -24.08
C LEU A 91 3.02 -10.45 -24.57
N SER A 92 3.95 -9.52 -24.43
CA SER A 92 5.38 -9.74 -24.65
C SER A 92 6.09 -9.98 -23.32
N ILE A 93 6.93 -11.04 -23.30
CA ILE A 93 7.76 -11.43 -22.17
C ILE A 93 9.18 -11.67 -22.72
N GLY A 94 9.99 -10.61 -22.80
CA GLY A 94 11.23 -10.67 -23.56
C GLY A 94 10.95 -10.98 -25.04
N ALA A 95 11.50 -12.08 -25.55
CA ALA A 95 11.26 -12.56 -26.92
C ALA A 95 10.00 -13.44 -27.05
N GLU A 96 9.42 -13.89 -25.96
CA GLU A 96 8.21 -14.72 -25.95
C GLU A 96 6.96 -13.89 -26.15
N ILE A 97 6.03 -14.41 -26.95
CA ILE A 97 4.69 -13.85 -27.15
C ILE A 97 3.65 -14.81 -26.61
N LEU A 98 2.85 -14.37 -25.64
CA LEU A 98 1.80 -15.16 -24.99
C LEU A 98 0.42 -14.61 -25.38
N PRO A 99 -0.47 -15.42 -25.96
CA PRO A 99 -1.86 -15.00 -26.19
C PRO A 99 -2.68 -15.03 -24.90
N TYR A 100 -3.70 -14.14 -24.77
CA TYR A 100 -4.66 -14.15 -23.69
C TYR A 100 -6.11 -14.07 -24.21
N GLY A 101 -7.05 -14.63 -23.46
CA GLY A 101 -8.50 -14.48 -23.74
C GLY A 101 -9.04 -13.19 -23.14
N GLU A 102 -8.93 -13.08 -21.82
CA GLU A 102 -9.17 -11.86 -21.07
C GLU A 102 -7.94 -11.55 -20.20
N LEU A 103 -7.73 -10.27 -19.91
CA LEU A 103 -6.56 -9.78 -19.18
C LEU A 103 -6.97 -8.98 -17.96
N VAL A 104 -6.36 -9.25 -16.81
CA VAL A 104 -6.48 -8.43 -15.61
C VAL A 104 -5.11 -7.85 -15.25
N ILE A 105 -5.02 -6.53 -15.21
CA ILE A 105 -3.82 -5.82 -14.77
C ILE A 105 -3.93 -5.58 -13.25
N ALA A 106 -3.09 -6.26 -12.48
CA ALA A 106 -3.05 -6.20 -11.01
C ALA A 106 -1.62 -5.91 -10.51
N THR A 107 -0.91 -5.03 -11.21
CA THR A 107 0.51 -4.71 -11.00
C THR A 107 0.77 -3.86 -9.75
N GLY A 108 -0.27 -3.42 -9.06
CA GLY A 108 -0.17 -2.65 -7.83
C GLY A 108 0.45 -1.26 -8.01
N ALA A 109 1.16 -0.81 -6.98
CA ALA A 109 1.82 0.49 -6.94
C ALA A 109 3.33 0.33 -6.68
N ALA A 110 4.10 1.36 -6.96
CA ALA A 110 5.53 1.46 -6.68
C ALA A 110 5.80 2.55 -5.64
N PRO A 111 6.84 2.41 -4.81
CA PRO A 111 7.29 3.49 -3.94
C PRO A 111 7.67 4.73 -4.74
N ARG A 112 7.31 5.90 -4.23
CA ARG A 112 7.82 7.18 -4.73
C ARG A 112 9.10 7.51 -3.99
N VAL A 113 10.15 7.87 -4.72
CA VAL A 113 11.40 8.39 -4.17
C VAL A 113 11.64 9.75 -4.82
N PRO A 114 11.23 10.87 -4.18
CA PRO A 114 11.22 12.20 -4.80
C PRO A 114 12.60 12.91 -4.75
N PHE A 115 13.65 12.18 -4.43
CA PHE A 115 15.03 12.69 -4.32
C PHE A 115 16.02 11.70 -4.91
N ALA A 116 17.22 12.18 -5.23
CA ALA A 116 18.29 11.32 -5.72
C ALA A 116 18.93 10.51 -4.57
N ILE A 117 19.20 9.23 -4.82
CA ILE A 117 19.97 8.38 -3.92
C ILE A 117 21.39 8.26 -4.49
N PRO A 118 22.41 8.82 -3.83
CA PRO A 118 23.80 8.67 -4.27
C PRO A 118 24.22 7.20 -4.26
N GLU A 119 25.02 6.79 -5.25
CA GLU A 119 25.52 5.41 -5.38
C GLU A 119 26.26 4.94 -4.11
N ALA A 120 27.02 5.83 -3.49
CA ALA A 120 27.78 5.55 -2.26
C ALA A 120 26.94 5.08 -1.07
N VAL A 121 25.63 5.38 -1.05
CA VAL A 121 24.69 5.00 0.03
C VAL A 121 23.56 4.09 -0.45
N ALA A 122 23.48 3.77 -1.75
CA ALA A 122 22.35 3.06 -2.35
C ALA A 122 22.06 1.72 -1.68
N THR A 123 23.07 0.99 -1.21
CA THR A 123 22.93 -0.29 -0.49
C THR A 123 22.37 -0.17 0.93
N ARG A 124 22.19 1.06 1.43
CA ARG A 124 21.68 1.37 2.78
C ARG A 124 20.36 2.15 2.76
N VAL A 125 19.87 2.45 1.57
CA VAL A 125 18.59 3.17 1.37
C VAL A 125 17.57 2.20 0.79
N PHE A 126 16.48 2.00 1.49
CA PHE A 126 15.48 0.99 1.19
C PHE A 126 14.09 1.62 1.00
N THR A 127 13.28 0.96 0.20
CA THR A 127 11.82 1.04 0.24
C THR A 127 11.28 -0.33 0.65
N ILE A 128 10.10 -0.40 1.25
CA ILE A 128 9.45 -1.68 1.54
C ILE A 128 8.03 -1.63 0.99
N ASN A 129 7.82 -2.30 -0.14
CA ASN A 129 6.54 -2.36 -0.82
C ASN A 129 6.06 -3.80 -1.09
N ASP A 130 6.98 -4.75 -1.10
CA ASP A 130 6.72 -6.17 -1.27
C ASP A 130 7.61 -7.02 -0.34
N LEU A 131 7.48 -8.34 -0.45
CA LEU A 131 8.22 -9.26 0.42
C LEU A 131 9.72 -9.31 0.10
N ASP A 132 10.11 -9.08 -1.14
CA ASP A 132 11.53 -9.09 -1.54
C ASP A 132 12.23 -7.83 -1.01
N ASP A 133 11.56 -6.68 -1.04
CA ASP A 133 12.02 -5.46 -0.38
C ASP A 133 12.21 -5.69 1.14
N TYR A 134 11.22 -6.35 1.78
CA TYR A 134 11.30 -6.68 3.20
C TYR A 134 12.49 -7.61 3.50
N ARG A 135 12.73 -8.63 2.66
CA ARG A 135 13.89 -9.55 2.77
C ARG A 135 15.20 -8.77 2.74
N GLY A 136 15.35 -7.86 1.79
CA GLY A 136 16.54 -7.04 1.66
C GLY A 136 16.79 -6.17 2.89
N PHE A 137 15.77 -5.46 3.37
CA PHE A 137 15.87 -4.62 4.55
C PHE A 137 16.12 -5.43 5.84
N TYR A 138 15.41 -6.55 6.02
CA TYR A 138 15.60 -7.47 7.15
C TYR A 138 17.04 -8.01 7.19
N ALA A 139 17.58 -8.47 6.06
CA ALA A 139 18.95 -8.95 5.97
C ALA A 139 19.98 -7.85 6.30
N ALA A 140 19.75 -6.61 5.87
CA ALA A 140 20.60 -5.48 6.20
C ALA A 140 20.58 -5.15 7.71
N LEU A 141 19.42 -5.24 8.38
CA LEU A 141 19.31 -5.08 9.83
C LEU A 141 20.05 -6.19 10.59
N GLU A 142 19.85 -7.45 10.20
CA GLU A 142 20.52 -8.62 10.83
C GLU A 142 22.05 -8.55 10.68
N ALA A 143 22.54 -8.09 9.52
CA ALA A 143 23.98 -7.98 9.25
C ALA A 143 24.70 -6.99 10.18
N LEU A 144 23.98 -6.06 10.81
CA LEU A 144 24.58 -5.13 11.78
C LEU A 144 24.89 -5.82 13.12
N GLY A 145 24.23 -6.92 13.48
CA GLY A 145 24.46 -7.64 14.73
C GLY A 145 24.18 -6.84 16.00
N ARG A 146 23.53 -5.69 15.88
CA ARG A 146 23.18 -4.76 16.97
C ARG A 146 21.94 -3.94 16.62
N PRO A 147 21.29 -3.28 17.61
CA PRO A 147 20.25 -2.31 17.32
C PRO A 147 20.72 -1.26 16.31
N ALA A 148 19.98 -1.15 15.21
CA ALA A 148 20.27 -0.21 14.14
C ALA A 148 19.77 1.20 14.48
N ARG A 149 20.42 2.25 13.93
CA ARG A 149 19.85 3.57 13.76
C ARG A 149 19.16 3.61 12.40
N VAL A 150 17.84 3.75 12.38
CA VAL A 150 17.04 3.78 11.16
C VAL A 150 16.39 5.14 11.03
N THR A 151 16.70 5.86 9.96
CA THR A 151 15.97 7.08 9.60
C THR A 151 14.89 6.76 8.60
N ILE A 152 13.63 7.10 8.94
CA ILE A 152 12.46 6.93 8.07
C ILE A 152 12.13 8.28 7.45
N ILE A 153 12.09 8.34 6.11
CA ILE A 153 11.71 9.52 5.35
C ILE A 153 10.24 9.40 4.93
N GLY A 154 9.40 10.24 5.54
CA GLY A 154 7.95 10.28 5.32
C GLY A 154 7.15 9.84 6.53
N ALA A 155 6.29 10.73 7.06
CA ALA A 155 5.40 10.51 8.20
C ALA A 155 3.96 10.16 7.79
N GLY A 156 3.78 9.52 6.62
CA GLY A 156 2.50 8.94 6.18
C GLY A 156 2.19 7.62 6.88
N LEU A 157 1.13 6.92 6.41
CA LEU A 157 0.64 5.67 7.00
C LEU A 157 1.77 4.63 7.19
N VAL A 158 2.48 4.34 6.11
CA VAL A 158 3.54 3.31 6.10
C VAL A 158 4.73 3.73 6.98
N GLY A 159 5.17 5.00 6.89
CA GLY A 159 6.28 5.51 7.69
C GLY A 159 6.00 5.47 9.19
N CYS A 160 4.80 5.86 9.62
CA CYS A 160 4.39 5.80 11.03
C CYS A 160 4.26 4.36 11.55
N GLU A 161 3.76 3.43 10.73
CA GLU A 161 3.68 2.02 11.10
C GLU A 161 5.07 1.40 11.27
N PHE A 162 6.01 1.65 10.33
CA PHE A 162 7.39 1.19 10.46
C PHE A 162 8.13 1.88 11.62
N ALA A 163 7.88 3.16 11.87
CA ALA A 163 8.48 3.84 13.02
C ALA A 163 8.11 3.14 14.33
N ASN A 164 6.81 2.83 14.50
CA ASN A 164 6.33 2.09 15.65
C ASN A 164 6.90 0.66 15.72
N ASP A 165 6.91 -0.07 14.59
CA ASP A 165 7.31 -1.48 14.54
C ASP A 165 8.82 -1.66 14.77
N LEU A 166 9.66 -0.83 14.15
CA LEU A 166 11.11 -0.86 14.34
C LEU A 166 11.53 -0.42 15.74
N SER A 167 10.90 0.62 16.30
CA SER A 167 11.13 1.03 17.68
C SER A 167 10.76 -0.07 18.68
N ALA A 168 9.61 -0.72 18.49
CA ALA A 168 9.21 -1.86 19.30
C ALA A 168 10.11 -3.09 19.10
N GLY A 169 10.77 -3.22 17.93
CA GLY A 169 11.79 -4.21 17.63
C GLY A 169 13.15 -3.95 18.29
N GLY A 170 13.31 -2.78 18.96
CA GLY A 170 14.51 -2.39 19.70
C GLY A 170 15.52 -1.56 18.88
N HIS A 171 15.14 -1.09 17.71
CA HIS A 171 15.96 -0.19 16.90
C HIS A 171 15.78 1.28 17.33
N ARG A 172 16.77 2.12 17.07
CA ARG A 172 16.67 3.57 17.26
C ARG A 172 16.12 4.19 15.99
N VAL A 173 15.00 4.89 16.10
CA VAL A 173 14.27 5.40 14.94
C VAL A 173 14.24 6.92 14.95
N SER A 174 14.59 7.54 13.82
CA SER A 174 14.33 8.95 13.51
C SER A 174 13.28 9.02 12.40
N LEU A 175 12.24 9.83 12.59
CA LEU A 175 11.17 10.05 11.62
C LEU A 175 11.28 11.47 11.06
N VAL A 176 11.47 11.60 9.75
CA VAL A 176 11.68 12.88 9.04
C VAL A 176 10.55 13.11 8.05
N ALA A 177 9.91 14.27 8.09
CA ALA A 177 8.91 14.65 7.09
C ALA A 177 8.70 16.17 7.03
N PRO A 178 8.32 16.73 5.86
CA PRO A 178 8.03 18.15 5.72
C PRO A 178 6.75 18.59 6.43
N GLU A 179 5.84 17.67 6.68
CA GLU A 179 4.60 17.93 7.40
C GLU A 179 4.88 18.15 8.90
N THR A 180 4.06 18.97 9.54
CA THR A 180 4.22 19.35 10.96
C THR A 180 3.70 18.31 11.94
N THR A 181 2.92 17.32 11.44
CA THR A 181 2.35 16.23 12.26
C THR A 181 2.37 14.90 11.50
N PRO A 182 2.45 13.76 12.21
CA PRO A 182 2.29 12.45 11.58
C PRO A 182 0.89 12.28 10.98
N LEU A 183 0.79 11.44 9.94
CA LEU A 183 -0.46 11.06 9.28
C LEU A 183 -1.31 12.25 8.75
N PRO A 184 -0.72 13.26 8.10
CA PRO A 184 -1.41 14.51 7.79
C PRO A 184 -2.62 14.35 6.86
N ARG A 185 -2.67 13.24 6.09
CA ARG A 185 -3.81 12.92 5.21
C ARG A 185 -4.93 12.16 5.92
N LEU A 186 -4.67 11.65 7.13
CA LEU A 186 -5.62 10.82 7.88
C LEU A 186 -6.10 11.50 9.15
N LEU A 187 -5.23 12.26 9.80
CA LEU A 187 -5.49 12.88 11.09
C LEU A 187 -5.45 14.40 10.98
N PRO A 188 -6.45 15.12 11.50
CA PRO A 188 -6.35 16.55 11.79
C PRO A 188 -5.20 16.83 12.76
N GLU A 189 -4.66 18.05 12.71
CA GLU A 189 -3.47 18.45 13.44
C GLU A 189 -3.47 18.07 14.94
N PRO A 190 -4.54 18.26 15.75
CA PRO A 190 -4.53 17.89 17.16
C PRO A 190 -4.30 16.39 17.39
N LEU A 191 -4.91 15.53 16.56
CA LEU A 191 -4.73 14.07 16.63
C LEU A 191 -3.35 13.65 16.13
N GLY A 192 -2.87 14.27 15.06
CA GLY A 192 -1.52 14.05 14.55
C GLY A 192 -0.46 14.44 15.60
N ARG A 193 -0.64 15.57 16.28
CA ARG A 193 0.23 16.01 17.37
C ARG A 193 0.25 15.02 18.53
N ALA A 194 -0.92 14.49 18.92
CA ALA A 194 -0.99 13.45 19.97
C ALA A 194 -0.18 12.19 19.59
N LEU A 195 -0.24 11.76 18.32
CA LEU A 195 0.59 10.65 17.83
C LEU A 195 2.09 10.99 17.83
N GLY A 196 2.45 12.20 17.40
CA GLY A 196 3.84 12.68 17.45
C GLY A 196 4.42 12.68 18.87
N ASN A 197 3.64 13.15 19.86
CA ASN A 197 4.02 13.11 21.27
C ASN A 197 4.20 11.67 21.77
N ALA A 198 3.28 10.76 21.44
CA ALA A 198 3.41 9.35 21.80
C ALA A 198 4.65 8.68 21.20
N PHE A 199 5.05 9.07 19.99
CA PHE A 199 6.30 8.61 19.38
C PHE A 199 7.53 9.16 20.13
N ALA A 200 7.54 10.47 20.42
CA ALA A 200 8.63 11.10 21.15
C ALA A 200 8.79 10.51 22.58
N ASP A 201 7.69 10.31 23.29
CA ASP A 201 7.66 9.69 24.62
C ASP A 201 8.19 8.24 24.60
N ALA A 202 8.02 7.53 23.49
CA ALA A 202 8.58 6.20 23.25
C ALA A 202 10.05 6.22 22.76
N GLY A 203 10.68 7.40 22.64
CA GLY A 203 12.08 7.55 22.24
C GLY A 203 12.33 7.52 20.72
N ILE A 204 11.28 7.70 19.92
CA ILE A 204 11.43 7.95 18.47
C ILE A 204 11.81 9.43 18.31
N ASP A 205 12.89 9.69 17.59
CA ASP A 205 13.34 11.04 17.26
C ASP A 205 12.47 11.62 16.13
N VAL A 206 11.62 12.59 16.48
CA VAL A 206 10.55 13.10 15.58
C VAL A 206 10.99 14.44 14.98
N ASN A 207 11.44 14.43 13.72
CA ASN A 207 11.94 15.57 12.94
C ASN A 207 10.90 15.98 11.88
N LEU A 208 9.79 16.57 12.34
CA LEU A 208 8.70 17.04 11.49
C LEU A 208 8.81 18.53 11.18
N GLY A 209 8.22 18.96 10.05
CA GLY A 209 8.46 20.29 9.48
C GLY A 209 9.88 20.45 8.94
N ARG A 210 10.53 19.33 8.57
CA ARG A 210 11.89 19.28 8.04
C ARG A 210 11.91 18.48 6.75
N GLN A 211 12.63 18.97 5.76
CA GLN A 211 12.82 18.25 4.49
C GLN A 211 14.19 17.59 4.44
N LEU A 212 14.23 16.41 3.84
CA LEU A 212 15.48 15.82 3.40
C LEU A 212 16.08 16.71 2.32
N GLU A 213 17.29 17.20 2.53
CA GLU A 213 18.08 17.96 1.54
C GLU A 213 19.00 17.03 0.75
N ALA A 214 19.77 16.18 1.46
CA ALA A 214 20.70 15.26 0.82
C ALA A 214 20.98 14.02 1.68
N LEU A 215 21.43 12.96 1.00
CA LEU A 215 22.03 11.78 1.62
C LEU A 215 23.53 11.74 1.25
N ALA A 216 24.39 11.45 2.21
CA ALA A 216 25.82 11.32 1.98
C ALA A 216 26.40 10.11 2.74
N ALA A 217 27.50 9.55 2.23
CA ALA A 217 28.24 8.51 2.95
C ALA A 217 29.13 9.15 4.02
N GLU A 218 29.01 8.66 5.24
CA GLU A 218 29.88 9.06 6.36
C GLU A 218 30.43 7.80 7.04
N GLY A 219 31.64 7.40 6.64
CA GLY A 219 32.24 6.14 7.05
C GLY A 219 31.34 4.95 6.69
N SER A 220 30.91 4.20 7.70
CA SER A 220 29.99 3.07 7.54
C SER A 220 28.51 3.45 7.68
N GLN A 221 28.17 4.72 7.72
CA GLN A 221 26.82 5.24 7.95
C GLN A 221 26.35 6.13 6.80
N VAL A 222 25.08 6.51 6.87
CA VAL A 222 24.46 7.51 6.01
C VAL A 222 24.23 8.77 6.82
N ALA A 223 24.80 9.89 6.37
CA ALA A 223 24.43 11.21 6.86
C ALA A 223 23.15 11.66 6.12
N VAL A 224 22.12 11.94 6.89
CA VAL A 224 20.81 12.44 6.41
C VAL A 224 20.76 13.93 6.69
N HIS A 225 21.05 14.76 5.70
CA HIS A 225 21.06 16.22 5.82
C HIS A 225 19.66 16.79 5.69
N LEU A 226 19.27 17.64 6.64
CA LEU A 226 17.97 18.31 6.67
C LEU A 226 18.10 19.78 6.27
N ASP A 227 17.01 20.38 5.82
CA ASP A 227 16.92 21.76 5.32
C ASP A 227 17.22 22.85 6.37
N ASP A 228 17.29 22.49 7.65
CA ASP A 228 17.71 23.40 8.73
C ASP A 228 19.21 23.33 9.07
N GLY A 229 19.98 22.55 8.29
CA GLY A 229 21.41 22.33 8.48
C GLY A 229 21.75 21.22 9.48
N GLN A 230 20.75 20.55 10.09
CA GLN A 230 20.99 19.37 10.93
C GLN A 230 21.37 18.16 10.06
N ALA A 231 22.23 17.31 10.57
CA ALA A 231 22.53 16.00 9.99
C ALA A 231 22.25 14.90 11.00
N LEU A 232 21.47 13.87 10.55
CA LEU A 232 21.19 12.69 11.35
C LEU A 232 22.08 11.54 10.84
N GLU A 233 22.69 10.82 11.78
CA GLU A 233 23.43 9.60 11.47
C GLU A 233 22.52 8.39 11.41
N ALA A 234 22.51 7.66 10.30
CA ALA A 234 21.73 6.43 10.13
C ALA A 234 22.61 5.26 9.69
N ASP A 235 22.35 4.07 10.21
CA ASP A 235 22.89 2.83 9.66
C ASP A 235 22.12 2.48 8.36
N LEU A 236 20.81 2.65 8.36
CA LEU A 236 19.90 2.41 7.24
C LEU A 236 18.87 3.54 7.12
N VAL A 237 18.45 3.81 5.91
CA VAL A 237 17.39 4.76 5.60
C VAL A 237 16.20 4.01 4.97
N LEU A 238 14.99 4.21 5.50
CA LEU A 238 13.75 3.68 4.94
C LEU A 238 12.92 4.81 4.32
N VAL A 239 12.69 4.75 3.02
CA VAL A 239 11.90 5.74 2.29
C VAL A 239 10.43 5.32 2.26
N ALA A 240 9.56 6.14 2.86
CA ALA A 240 8.13 5.92 3.00
C ALA A 240 7.30 7.13 2.52
N THR A 241 7.73 7.76 1.42
CA THR A 241 7.18 9.01 0.86
C THR A 241 5.94 8.82 -0.02
N GLY A 242 5.33 7.66 0.05
CA GLY A 242 4.08 7.31 -0.65
C GLY A 242 4.28 6.38 -1.83
N LEU A 243 3.16 6.10 -2.49
CA LEU A 243 3.07 5.15 -3.59
C LEU A 243 2.53 5.82 -4.85
N ALA A 244 2.89 5.26 -6.02
CA ALA A 244 2.33 5.62 -7.32
C ALA A 244 1.83 4.36 -8.03
N PRO A 245 0.61 4.36 -8.61
CA PRO A 245 0.11 3.23 -9.40
C PRO A 245 1.07 2.88 -10.56
N ARG A 246 1.31 1.59 -10.80
CA ARG A 246 2.18 1.13 -11.89
C ARG A 246 1.44 1.14 -13.23
N THR A 247 1.20 2.32 -13.80
CA THR A 247 0.39 2.52 -15.01
C THR A 247 1.16 2.45 -16.31
N ALA A 248 2.50 2.45 -16.29
CA ALA A 248 3.34 2.58 -17.49
C ALA A 248 3.03 1.51 -18.56
N LEU A 249 2.86 0.24 -18.17
CA LEU A 249 2.53 -0.86 -19.08
C LEU A 249 1.16 -0.64 -19.77
N ALA A 250 0.17 -0.20 -19.02
CA ALA A 250 -1.17 0.08 -19.54
C ALA A 250 -1.18 1.32 -20.45
N ALA A 251 -0.48 2.37 -20.07
CA ALA A 251 -0.34 3.59 -20.87
C ALA A 251 0.34 3.30 -22.22
N ALA A 252 1.43 2.52 -22.21
CA ALA A 252 2.12 2.10 -23.43
C ALA A 252 1.23 1.25 -24.36
N ALA A 253 0.25 0.53 -23.81
CA ALA A 253 -0.75 -0.23 -24.55
C ALA A 253 -1.97 0.60 -25.00
N GLY A 254 -1.99 1.92 -24.78
CA GLY A 254 -3.08 2.81 -25.16
C GLY A 254 -4.31 2.74 -24.26
N LEU A 255 -4.21 2.18 -23.05
CA LEU A 255 -5.29 2.24 -22.09
C LEU A 255 -5.41 3.63 -21.45
N ALA A 256 -6.62 4.03 -21.11
CA ALA A 256 -6.84 5.29 -20.38
C ALA A 256 -6.28 5.21 -18.95
N VAL A 257 -5.35 6.11 -18.63
CA VAL A 257 -4.71 6.21 -17.31
C VAL A 257 -4.83 7.63 -16.76
N SER A 258 -4.57 7.78 -15.46
CA SER A 258 -4.41 9.04 -14.75
C SER A 258 -3.36 8.87 -13.66
N ASP A 259 -3.01 9.93 -12.94
CA ASP A 259 -2.12 9.87 -11.77
C ASP A 259 -2.70 8.97 -10.66
N ALA A 260 -4.03 8.79 -10.63
CA ALA A 260 -4.71 7.91 -9.71
C ALA A 260 -4.73 6.42 -10.16
N GLY A 261 -4.28 6.08 -11.36
CA GLY A 261 -4.22 4.70 -11.84
C GLY A 261 -4.85 4.47 -13.21
N ILE A 262 -4.99 3.20 -13.59
CA ILE A 262 -5.71 2.77 -14.81
C ILE A 262 -7.20 3.08 -14.60
N ARG A 263 -7.77 3.87 -15.48
CA ARG A 263 -9.18 4.25 -15.40
C ARG A 263 -10.07 3.05 -15.75
N VAL A 264 -10.91 2.65 -14.81
CA VAL A 264 -11.88 1.59 -15.01
C VAL A 264 -13.26 2.02 -14.55
N ASP A 265 -14.29 1.40 -15.14
CA ASP A 265 -15.66 1.57 -14.69
C ASP A 265 -15.93 0.77 -13.39
N ARG A 266 -17.17 0.80 -12.91
CA ARG A 266 -17.57 0.06 -11.70
C ARG A 266 -17.59 -1.46 -11.88
N GLN A 267 -17.54 -1.97 -13.13
CA GLN A 267 -17.32 -3.39 -13.43
C GLN A 267 -15.84 -3.73 -13.62
N LEU A 268 -14.94 -2.77 -13.29
CA LEU A 268 -13.48 -2.89 -13.38
C LEU A 268 -12.97 -3.04 -14.82
N ARG A 269 -13.77 -2.68 -15.83
CA ARG A 269 -13.40 -2.70 -17.24
C ARG A 269 -12.57 -1.47 -17.58
N SER A 270 -11.46 -1.68 -18.28
CA SER A 270 -10.63 -0.61 -18.82
C SER A 270 -11.26 0.00 -20.10
N SER A 271 -10.55 0.95 -20.70
CA SER A 271 -10.92 1.52 -22.00
C SER A 271 -10.76 0.55 -23.18
N GLN A 272 -10.19 -0.64 -22.96
CA GLN A 272 -10.00 -1.69 -23.98
C GLN A 272 -10.85 -2.91 -23.66
N PRO A 273 -11.67 -3.41 -24.59
CA PRO A 273 -12.50 -4.58 -24.38
C PRO A 273 -11.70 -5.84 -23.97
N GLY A 274 -12.18 -6.54 -22.94
CA GLY A 274 -11.53 -7.75 -22.43
C GLY A 274 -10.30 -7.50 -21.57
N ILE A 275 -10.01 -6.22 -21.24
CA ILE A 275 -8.95 -5.84 -20.30
C ILE A 275 -9.56 -5.16 -19.08
N TYR A 276 -9.19 -5.63 -17.90
CA TYR A 276 -9.63 -5.15 -16.59
C TYR A 276 -8.44 -4.67 -15.77
N ALA A 277 -8.67 -3.84 -14.76
CA ALA A 277 -7.65 -3.53 -13.77
C ALA A 277 -8.19 -3.63 -12.35
N LEU A 278 -7.33 -4.04 -11.40
CA LEU A 278 -7.70 -4.39 -10.04
C LEU A 278 -6.60 -4.03 -9.04
N GLY A 279 -6.98 -3.64 -7.84
CA GLY A 279 -6.06 -3.29 -6.74
C GLY A 279 -5.45 -1.90 -6.89
N ASP A 280 -4.27 -1.67 -6.28
CA ASP A 280 -3.65 -0.34 -6.16
C ASP A 280 -3.37 0.35 -7.50
N VAL A 281 -3.32 -0.40 -8.60
CA VAL A 281 -3.13 0.14 -9.96
C VAL A 281 -4.41 0.74 -10.55
N ALA A 282 -5.59 0.39 -10.02
CA ALA A 282 -6.88 0.74 -10.61
C ALA A 282 -7.46 2.02 -10.01
N CYS A 283 -7.99 2.88 -10.87
CA CYS A 283 -8.82 4.05 -10.54
C CYS A 283 -10.27 3.74 -10.94
N VAL A 284 -11.08 3.29 -9.97
CA VAL A 284 -12.45 2.81 -10.19
C VAL A 284 -13.43 3.97 -10.13
N ALA A 285 -14.06 4.32 -11.25
CA ALA A 285 -14.99 5.46 -11.35
C ALA A 285 -14.42 6.76 -10.72
N GLY A 286 -13.12 7.01 -10.88
CA GLY A 286 -12.43 8.18 -10.32
C GLY A 286 -11.85 7.98 -8.92
N VAL A 287 -12.10 6.85 -8.27
CA VAL A 287 -11.60 6.54 -6.93
C VAL A 287 -10.43 5.56 -7.01
N ASN A 288 -9.28 5.92 -6.43
CA ASN A 288 -8.21 4.98 -6.13
C ASN A 288 -8.15 4.79 -4.61
N ALA A 289 -8.50 3.61 -4.14
CA ALA A 289 -8.52 3.25 -2.73
C ALA A 289 -7.53 2.11 -2.47
N MET A 290 -6.29 2.48 -2.15
CA MET A 290 -5.17 1.54 -1.90
C MET A 290 -5.27 0.89 -0.50
N TYR A 291 -6.41 0.27 -0.19
CA TYR A 291 -6.69 -0.39 1.08
C TYR A 291 -7.28 -1.78 0.86
N VAL A 292 -7.22 -2.62 1.89
CA VAL A 292 -7.59 -4.04 1.79
C VAL A 292 -9.08 -4.24 1.47
N GLN A 293 -9.98 -3.50 2.13
CA GLN A 293 -11.44 -3.70 1.94
C GLN A 293 -11.90 -3.34 0.52
N PRO A 294 -11.55 -2.17 -0.06
CA PRO A 294 -11.84 -1.87 -1.46
C PRO A 294 -11.27 -2.91 -2.43
N LEU A 295 -10.04 -3.39 -2.18
CA LEU A 295 -9.41 -4.43 -2.98
C LEU A 295 -10.22 -5.73 -2.96
N GLN A 296 -10.67 -6.18 -1.78
CA GLN A 296 -11.49 -7.38 -1.63
C GLN A 296 -12.87 -7.24 -2.29
N ALA A 297 -13.52 -6.08 -2.14
CA ALA A 297 -14.78 -5.79 -2.82
C ALA A 297 -14.62 -5.82 -4.34
N SER A 298 -13.56 -5.22 -4.87
CA SER A 298 -13.23 -5.25 -6.30
C SER A 298 -12.96 -6.67 -6.79
N ALA A 299 -12.20 -7.47 -6.05
CA ALA A 299 -11.95 -8.88 -6.40
C ALA A 299 -13.24 -9.69 -6.50
N LYS A 300 -14.16 -9.51 -5.54
CA LYS A 300 -15.46 -10.18 -5.51
C LYS A 300 -16.36 -9.78 -6.70
N ALA A 301 -16.44 -8.47 -6.99
CA ALA A 301 -17.23 -7.94 -8.10
C ALA A 301 -16.69 -8.40 -9.46
N LEU A 302 -15.36 -8.31 -9.65
CA LEU A 302 -14.74 -8.75 -10.90
C LEU A 302 -14.85 -10.26 -11.11
N ALA A 303 -14.74 -11.07 -10.05
CA ALA A 303 -14.96 -12.52 -10.14
C ALA A 303 -16.37 -12.87 -10.63
N ALA A 304 -17.39 -12.16 -10.14
CA ALA A 304 -18.76 -12.34 -10.60
C ALA A 304 -18.92 -11.92 -12.08
N THR A 305 -18.34 -10.77 -12.46
CA THR A 305 -18.36 -10.28 -13.84
C THR A 305 -17.69 -11.26 -14.80
N LEU A 306 -16.51 -11.78 -14.46
CA LEU A 306 -15.77 -12.76 -15.25
C LEU A 306 -16.43 -14.13 -15.32
N ALA A 307 -17.28 -14.46 -14.35
CA ALA A 307 -18.13 -15.66 -14.34
C ALA A 307 -19.49 -15.47 -15.05
N GLY A 308 -19.66 -14.37 -15.80
CA GLY A 308 -20.86 -14.12 -16.59
C GLY A 308 -21.99 -13.37 -15.87
N THR A 309 -21.77 -12.89 -14.65
CA THR A 309 -22.73 -12.06 -13.90
C THR A 309 -22.17 -10.65 -13.73
N PRO A 310 -22.42 -9.70 -14.67
CA PRO A 310 -21.92 -8.34 -14.59
C PRO A 310 -22.28 -7.69 -13.24
N THR A 311 -21.26 -7.35 -12.46
CA THR A 311 -21.43 -6.86 -11.09
C THR A 311 -20.63 -5.59 -10.90
N GLU A 312 -21.31 -4.54 -10.47
CA GLU A 312 -20.67 -3.28 -10.13
C GLU A 312 -20.09 -3.35 -8.71
N VAL A 313 -18.89 -2.81 -8.55
CA VAL A 313 -18.27 -2.67 -7.23
C VAL A 313 -18.83 -1.44 -6.51
N SER A 314 -18.99 -1.57 -5.21
CA SER A 314 -19.25 -0.45 -4.30
C SER A 314 -18.22 -0.48 -3.16
N TYR A 315 -17.88 0.70 -2.63
CA TYR A 315 -16.99 0.85 -1.50
C TYR A 315 -17.73 1.48 -0.33
N GLY A 316 -17.86 0.74 0.75
CA GLY A 316 -18.49 1.22 1.97
C GLY A 316 -17.66 2.30 2.69
N ALA A 317 -18.17 2.76 3.81
CA ALA A 317 -17.44 3.60 4.75
C ALA A 317 -16.52 2.70 5.60
N TRP A 318 -15.34 2.34 5.06
CA TRP A 318 -14.40 1.44 5.73
C TRP A 318 -13.26 2.22 6.35
N PRO A 319 -13.20 2.30 7.69
CA PRO A 319 -12.13 3.03 8.37
C PRO A 319 -10.77 2.35 8.17
N ILE A 320 -9.76 3.19 8.05
CA ILE A 320 -8.36 2.80 7.98
C ILE A 320 -7.86 2.62 9.40
N LEU A 321 -7.41 1.41 9.73
CA LEU A 321 -6.78 1.11 11.02
C LEU A 321 -5.27 1.29 10.86
N VAL A 322 -4.70 2.24 11.58
CA VAL A 322 -3.26 2.47 11.59
C VAL A 322 -2.62 1.56 12.64
N LYS A 323 -1.57 0.85 12.25
CA LYS A 323 -0.86 -0.09 13.13
C LYS A 323 0.21 0.64 13.95
N THR A 324 -0.24 1.52 14.85
CA THR A 324 0.59 2.28 15.80
C THR A 324 0.16 1.96 17.25
N PRO A 325 0.55 0.80 17.81
CA PRO A 325 0.22 0.42 19.20
C PRO A 325 0.61 1.46 20.27
N LEU A 326 1.62 2.30 20.02
CA LEU A 326 1.99 3.41 20.92
C LEU A 326 0.83 4.39 21.14
N LEU A 327 0.08 4.69 20.08
CA LEU A 327 -1.21 5.38 20.14
C LEU A 327 -2.10 4.81 19.04
N PRO A 328 -3.13 4.01 19.37
CA PRO A 328 -4.07 3.49 18.37
C PRO A 328 -4.75 4.62 17.61
N CYS A 329 -4.73 4.53 16.27
CA CYS A 329 -5.35 5.50 15.40
C CYS A 329 -6.28 4.80 14.40
N VAL A 330 -7.44 5.43 14.15
CA VAL A 330 -8.40 4.99 13.13
C VAL A 330 -8.92 6.21 12.39
N ALA A 331 -8.97 6.16 11.07
CA ALA A 331 -9.47 7.27 10.28
C ALA A 331 -10.38 6.81 9.14
N LEU A 332 -11.40 7.59 8.85
CA LEU A 332 -12.19 7.58 7.64
C LEU A 332 -12.12 9.00 7.05
N PRO A 333 -11.15 9.28 6.16
CA PRO A 333 -11.02 10.62 5.57
C PRO A 333 -12.29 11.02 4.84
N PRO A 334 -12.72 12.28 4.94
CA PRO A 334 -13.85 12.77 4.16
C PRO A 334 -13.51 12.79 2.67
N HIS A 335 -14.42 12.30 1.83
CA HIS A 335 -14.33 12.32 0.37
C HIS A 335 -15.33 13.31 -0.26
N ARG A 336 -16.02 14.08 0.58
CA ARG A 336 -16.92 15.16 0.24
C ARG A 336 -16.37 16.48 0.79
N PRO A 337 -16.83 17.63 0.31
CA PRO A 337 -16.41 18.92 0.84
C PRO A 337 -16.58 19.00 2.35
N LEU A 338 -15.49 19.31 3.04
CA LEU A 338 -15.41 19.44 4.48
C LEU A 338 -15.73 20.88 4.89
N ALA A 339 -16.74 21.09 5.74
CA ALA A 339 -17.02 22.38 6.33
C ALA A 339 -16.19 22.61 7.60
N ARG A 340 -16.14 21.61 8.49
CA ARG A 340 -15.38 21.71 9.74
C ARG A 340 -15.02 20.34 10.33
N TRP A 341 -14.03 20.36 11.20
CA TRP A 341 -13.76 19.28 12.15
C TRP A 341 -14.34 19.64 13.52
N ARG A 342 -15.21 18.81 14.06
CA ARG A 342 -15.68 18.92 15.44
C ARG A 342 -14.82 17.99 16.30
N LEU A 343 -14.11 18.59 17.26
CA LEU A 343 -13.20 17.85 18.14
C LEU A 343 -13.88 17.49 19.46
N GLU A 344 -13.63 16.29 19.96
CA GLU A 344 -14.11 15.76 21.24
C GLU A 344 -12.97 15.01 21.92
N GLY A 345 -13.00 14.92 23.25
CA GLY A 345 -12.01 14.19 24.05
C GLY A 345 -10.89 15.07 24.59
N GLU A 346 -9.95 14.45 25.28
CA GLU A 346 -8.84 15.10 25.99
C GLU A 346 -7.54 14.30 25.83
N GLY A 347 -6.39 14.98 25.91
CA GLY A 347 -5.07 14.36 25.87
C GLY A 347 -4.82 13.58 24.58
N ALA A 348 -4.61 12.27 24.72
CA ALA A 348 -4.40 11.35 23.59
C ALA A 348 -5.69 10.66 23.12
N ASP A 349 -6.79 10.76 23.89
CA ASP A 349 -8.09 10.15 23.59
C ASP A 349 -8.98 11.14 22.85
N LEU A 350 -8.71 11.34 21.56
CA LEU A 350 -9.36 12.36 20.74
C LEU A 350 -10.24 11.74 19.65
N ALA A 351 -11.35 12.40 19.36
CA ALA A 351 -12.19 12.16 18.20
C ALA A 351 -12.37 13.47 17.42
N ALA A 352 -12.09 13.40 16.13
CA ALA A 352 -12.39 14.47 15.18
C ALA A 352 -13.47 13.97 14.22
N LEU A 353 -14.60 14.66 14.17
CA LEU A 353 -15.73 14.35 13.34
C LEU A 353 -15.77 15.36 12.19
N ALA A 354 -15.63 14.88 10.95
CA ALA A 354 -15.72 15.69 9.75
C ALA A 354 -17.19 15.93 9.41
N GLU A 355 -17.61 17.19 9.37
CA GLU A 355 -18.99 17.60 9.08
C GLU A 355 -19.03 18.43 7.79
N ASP A 356 -20.07 18.22 6.98
CA ASP A 356 -20.41 19.05 5.83
C ASP A 356 -21.14 20.34 6.28
N GLU A 357 -21.56 21.18 5.31
CA GLU A 357 -22.28 22.43 5.57
C GLU A 357 -23.62 22.23 6.29
N ASP A 358 -24.26 21.09 6.10
CA ASP A 358 -25.50 20.71 6.78
C ASP A 358 -25.26 20.07 8.18
N GLY A 359 -23.99 19.96 8.62
CA GLY A 359 -23.62 19.34 9.89
C GLY A 359 -23.70 17.80 9.87
N ARG A 360 -23.78 17.19 8.68
CA ARG A 360 -23.81 15.73 8.55
C ARG A 360 -22.38 15.17 8.62
N LEU A 361 -22.23 14.02 9.28
CA LEU A 361 -20.96 13.31 9.35
C LEU A 361 -20.55 12.79 7.96
N ILE A 362 -19.37 13.18 7.50
CA ILE A 362 -18.79 12.76 6.21
C ILE A 362 -17.46 12.02 6.34
N GLY A 363 -16.91 11.93 7.55
CA GLY A 363 -15.67 11.24 7.86
C GLY A 363 -15.31 11.42 9.34
N PHE A 364 -14.25 10.78 9.79
CA PHE A 364 -13.77 10.91 11.16
C PHE A 364 -12.32 10.48 11.32
N ALA A 365 -11.68 10.93 12.39
CA ALA A 365 -10.39 10.46 12.85
C ALA A 365 -10.46 10.26 14.39
N LEU A 366 -9.84 9.18 14.87
CA LEU A 366 -9.91 8.75 16.25
C LEU A 366 -8.52 8.36 16.74
N THR A 367 -8.19 8.73 17.98
CA THR A 367 -6.97 8.28 18.68
C THR A 367 -7.30 7.70 20.06
N GLY A 368 -6.39 6.90 20.59
CA GLY A 368 -6.48 6.33 21.91
C GLY A 368 -7.77 5.55 22.17
N ALA A 369 -8.42 5.78 23.29
CA ALA A 369 -9.67 5.10 23.67
C ALA A 369 -10.85 5.42 22.73
N CYS A 370 -10.82 6.56 22.04
CA CYS A 370 -11.87 6.94 21.10
C CYS A 370 -11.99 6.00 19.88
N VAL A 371 -10.98 5.18 19.56
CA VAL A 371 -11.02 4.20 18.47
C VAL A 371 -12.16 3.18 18.61
N ARG A 372 -12.71 3.01 19.79
CA ARG A 372 -13.88 2.14 20.05
C ARG A 372 -15.12 2.59 19.30
N ARG A 373 -15.23 3.89 18.98
CA ARG A 373 -16.36 4.49 18.25
C ARG A 373 -16.36 4.21 16.76
N LYS A 374 -15.32 3.60 16.21
CA LYS A 374 -15.14 3.40 14.76
C LYS A 374 -16.32 2.73 14.07
N VAL A 375 -16.97 1.73 14.70
CA VAL A 375 -18.08 0.98 14.08
C VAL A 375 -19.35 1.83 14.02
N GLU A 376 -19.66 2.54 15.10
CA GLU A 376 -20.79 3.47 15.17
C GLU A 376 -20.65 4.57 14.11
N LEU A 377 -19.50 5.24 14.08
CA LEU A 377 -19.24 6.35 13.17
C LEU A 377 -19.17 5.90 11.71
N ALA A 378 -18.61 4.73 11.44
CA ALA A 378 -18.58 4.17 10.08
C ALA A 378 -19.98 3.85 9.54
N ARG A 379 -20.94 3.44 10.40
CA ARG A 379 -22.33 3.22 9.99
C ARG A 379 -23.07 4.52 9.65
N ALA A 380 -22.68 5.63 10.31
CA ALA A 380 -23.27 6.94 10.08
C ALA A 380 -22.64 7.70 8.91
N ALA A 381 -21.40 7.37 8.54
CA ALA A 381 -20.69 8.01 7.46
C ALA A 381 -21.14 7.51 6.06
N PRO A 382 -21.04 8.34 5.01
CA PRO A 382 -21.39 7.93 3.66
C PRO A 382 -20.39 6.93 3.10
N ALA A 383 -20.89 6.04 2.23
CA ALA A 383 -20.04 5.13 1.45
C ALA A 383 -19.09 5.91 0.52
N LEU A 384 -17.90 5.37 0.29
CA LEU A 384 -16.88 5.98 -0.57
C LEU A 384 -17.28 5.93 -2.05
N LEU A 385 -17.91 4.82 -2.49
CA LEU A 385 -18.39 4.61 -3.85
C LEU A 385 -19.69 3.81 -3.81
N VAL A 386 -20.77 4.40 -4.32
CA VAL A 386 -22.13 3.77 -4.34
C VAL A 386 -22.52 3.37 -5.75
#